data_11d40f15f22252175c9692a0385e4388
#
_entry.id   11d40f15f22252175c9692a0385e4388
#
_cell.length_a   1.000
_cell.length_b   1.000
_cell.length_c   1.000
_cell.angle_alpha   90.00
_cell.angle_beta   90.00
_cell.angle_gamma   90.00
#
_symmetry.space_group_name_H-M   'P 1'
#
loop_
_entity.id
_entity.type
_entity.pdbx_description
1 polymer ?
#
loop_
_entity_poly.entity_id
_entity_poly.type
_entity_poly.pdbx_seq_one_letter_code
_entity_poly.pdbx_strand_id
1 'polypeptide(L)'
;MNFLEAVPAIRRLDTNRDALFAIDVVGDVSPADAENLFGLLEAAYVLHPRIDVLVRLTDEESVDWRNISNDTLRQGVADALEHVVRCAVVGDPVWASSIRHRFPATLPFEFKHFGSEDEPSAWQWLGARLV
;
A
#
# COMPACT_ATOMS: atom_id res chain seq x y z
N MET A 1 -25.27 -17.51 -7.70
CA MET A 1 -24.55 -16.61 -6.94
C MET A 1 -23.21 -17.09 -6.70
N ASN A 2 -22.46 -16.23 -6.49
CA ASN A 2 -21.21 -16.77 -6.27
C ASN A 2 -20.37 -15.86 -5.41
N PHE A 3 -20.68 -15.96 -4.14
CA PHE A 3 -19.90 -15.25 -3.16
C PHE A 3 -18.43 -15.63 -3.22
N LEU A 4 -18.12 -16.76 -3.83
CA LEU A 4 -16.74 -17.19 -4.01
C LEU A 4 -16.00 -16.35 -5.03
N GLU A 5 -16.73 -15.59 -5.83
CA GLU A 5 -16.14 -14.72 -6.83
C GLU A 5 -15.81 -13.33 -6.29
N ALA A 6 -16.14 -13.07 -5.03
CA ALA A 6 -15.74 -11.81 -4.42
C ALA A 6 -14.23 -11.77 -4.33
N VAL A 7 -13.62 -10.92 -5.16
CA VAL A 7 -12.18 -10.76 -5.24
C VAL A 7 -11.78 -9.60 -4.33
N PRO A 8 -10.82 -9.81 -3.42
CA PRO A 8 -10.35 -8.71 -2.60
C PRO A 8 -9.83 -7.57 -3.47
N ALA A 9 -10.17 -6.34 -3.11
CA ALA A 9 -9.68 -5.16 -3.82
C ALA A 9 -8.18 -4.97 -3.62
N ILE A 10 -7.62 -5.54 -2.56
CA ILE A 10 -6.19 -5.45 -2.25
C ILE A 10 -5.61 -6.86 -2.24
N ARG A 11 -4.55 -7.07 -3.01
CA ARG A 11 -3.85 -8.35 -3.10
C ARG A 11 -2.40 -8.16 -2.72
N ARG A 12 -1.87 -9.08 -1.95
CA ARG A 12 -0.45 -9.08 -1.64
C ARG A 12 0.33 -9.66 -2.81
N LEU A 13 1.45 -9.04 -3.14
CA LEU A 13 2.37 -9.51 -4.17
C LEU A 13 3.57 -10.19 -3.51
N ASP A 14 3.97 -11.33 -4.04
CA ASP A 14 5.14 -12.05 -3.55
C ASP A 14 6.40 -11.49 -4.20
N THR A 15 7.40 -11.22 -3.37
CA THR A 15 8.66 -10.65 -3.81
C THR A 15 9.84 -11.44 -3.28
N ASN A 16 11.03 -11.14 -3.80
CA ASN A 16 12.27 -11.77 -3.36
C ASN A 16 12.87 -11.09 -2.11
N ARG A 17 12.13 -10.15 -1.47
CA ARG A 17 12.59 -9.50 -0.24
C ARG A 17 11.55 -9.64 0.87
N ASP A 18 11.95 -10.26 1.98
CA ASP A 18 11.05 -10.47 3.12
C ASP A 18 10.66 -9.15 3.80
N ALA A 19 11.54 -8.17 3.80
CA ALA A 19 11.30 -6.87 4.42
C ALA A 19 10.62 -5.88 3.49
N LEU A 20 10.01 -6.35 2.39
CA LEU A 20 9.21 -5.53 1.49
C LEU A 20 7.78 -6.05 1.48
N PHE A 21 6.84 -5.17 1.82
CA PHE A 21 5.42 -5.47 1.74
C PHE A 21 4.87 -4.82 0.47
N ALA A 22 4.54 -5.65 -0.52
CA ALA A 22 4.03 -5.17 -1.81
C ALA A 22 2.58 -5.57 -1.98
N ILE A 23 1.75 -4.63 -2.42
CA ILE A 23 0.34 -4.86 -2.66
C ILE A 23 -0.10 -4.32 -4.02
N ASP A 24 -1.14 -4.94 -4.56
CA ASP A 24 -1.80 -4.53 -5.79
C ASP A 24 -3.24 -4.16 -5.46
N VAL A 25 -3.65 -2.96 -5.80
CA VAL A 25 -5.03 -2.50 -5.61
C VAL A 25 -5.74 -2.63 -6.94
N VAL A 26 -6.76 -3.49 -6.98
CA VAL A 26 -7.44 -3.87 -8.23
C VAL A 26 -8.90 -3.43 -8.31
N GLY A 27 -9.36 -2.62 -7.37
CA GLY A 27 -10.74 -2.16 -7.37
C GLY A 27 -11.04 -1.25 -6.20
N ASP A 28 -12.31 -1.05 -5.92
CA ASP A 28 -12.74 -0.20 -4.81
C ASP A 28 -12.38 -0.84 -3.47
N VAL A 29 -11.69 -0.09 -2.64
CA VAL A 29 -11.28 -0.55 -1.32
C VAL A 29 -12.42 -0.32 -0.33
N SER A 30 -12.93 -1.42 0.23
CA SER A 30 -13.96 -1.38 1.26
C SER A 30 -13.32 -1.17 2.64
N PRO A 31 -14.12 -0.81 3.67
CA PRO A 31 -13.60 -0.76 5.03
C PRO A 31 -13.00 -2.09 5.50
N ALA A 32 -13.60 -3.21 5.13
CA ALA A 32 -13.07 -4.53 5.47
C ALA A 32 -11.72 -4.79 4.80
N ASP A 33 -11.57 -4.36 3.53
CA ASP A 33 -10.28 -4.47 2.82
C ASP A 33 -9.20 -3.67 3.55
N ALA A 34 -9.52 -2.46 3.99
CA ALA A 34 -8.57 -1.60 4.69
C ALA A 34 -8.16 -2.20 6.03
N GLU A 35 -9.12 -2.71 6.79
CA GLU A 35 -8.83 -3.35 8.08
C GLU A 35 -7.95 -4.58 7.90
N ASN A 36 -8.23 -5.39 6.88
CA ASN A 36 -7.44 -6.57 6.57
C ASN A 36 -6.01 -6.19 6.18
N LEU A 37 -5.86 -5.16 5.36
CA LEU A 37 -4.54 -4.66 4.96
C LEU A 37 -3.72 -4.22 6.18
N PHE A 38 -4.33 -3.44 7.06
CA PHE A 38 -3.62 -2.94 8.24
C PHE A 38 -3.26 -4.07 9.19
N GLY A 39 -4.10 -5.09 9.31
CA GLY A 39 -3.79 -6.30 10.07
C GLY A 39 -2.59 -7.05 9.52
N LEU A 40 -2.51 -7.17 8.18
CA LEU A 40 -1.37 -7.79 7.52
C LEU A 40 -0.09 -6.97 7.72
N LEU A 41 -0.20 -5.65 7.67
CA LEU A 41 0.93 -4.77 7.92
C LEU A 41 1.42 -4.88 9.36
N GLU A 42 0.51 -4.92 10.34
CA GLU A 42 0.88 -5.11 11.74
C GLU A 42 1.67 -6.40 11.93
N ALA A 43 1.24 -7.49 11.29
CA ALA A 43 1.97 -8.75 11.32
C ALA A 43 3.35 -8.62 10.69
N ALA A 44 3.46 -7.90 9.58
CA ALA A 44 4.73 -7.66 8.92
C ALA A 44 5.68 -6.85 9.82
N TYR A 45 5.18 -5.87 10.55
CA TYR A 45 5.99 -5.04 11.45
C TYR A 45 6.55 -5.84 12.63
N VAL A 46 5.82 -6.86 13.08
CA VAL A 46 6.30 -7.76 14.13
C VAL A 46 7.50 -8.56 13.65
N LEU A 47 7.45 -9.05 12.41
CA LEU A 47 8.54 -9.84 11.82
C LEU A 47 9.71 -8.96 11.38
N HIS A 48 9.40 -7.78 10.87
CA HIS A 48 10.38 -6.83 10.33
C HIS A 48 10.02 -5.43 10.82
N PRO A 49 10.61 -4.95 11.92
CA PRO A 49 10.27 -3.63 12.47
C PRO A 49 10.51 -2.46 11.51
N ARG A 50 11.31 -2.68 10.47
CA ARG A 50 11.58 -1.69 9.43
C ARG A 50 11.34 -2.34 8.09
N ILE A 51 10.38 -1.82 7.31
CA ILE A 51 10.02 -2.38 6.01
C ILE A 51 9.95 -1.31 4.93
N ASP A 52 10.06 -1.77 3.70
CA ASP A 52 9.69 -1.00 2.52
C ASP A 52 8.27 -1.41 2.09
N VAL A 53 7.56 -0.50 1.46
CA VAL A 53 6.20 -0.76 0.97
C VAL A 53 6.11 -0.35 -0.49
N LEU A 54 5.45 -1.19 -1.29
CA LEU A 54 5.07 -0.83 -2.66
C LEU A 54 3.57 -0.98 -2.81
N VAL A 55 2.92 0.06 -3.33
CA VAL A 55 1.50 0.05 -3.64
C VAL A 55 1.36 0.21 -5.14
N ARG A 56 0.80 -0.80 -5.81
CA ARG A 56 0.57 -0.76 -7.26
C ARG A 56 -0.92 -0.65 -7.53
N LEU A 57 -1.28 0.26 -8.42
CA LEU A 57 -2.67 0.48 -8.82
C LEU A 57 -2.88 -0.12 -10.20
N THR A 58 -3.62 -1.23 -10.25
CA THR A 58 -3.89 -1.93 -11.51
C THR A 58 -5.09 -1.35 -12.23
N ASP A 59 -6.14 -1.01 -11.48
CA ASP A 59 -7.31 -0.35 -12.02
C ASP A 59 -7.36 1.10 -11.53
N GLU A 60 -7.96 1.97 -12.34
CA GLU A 60 -8.07 3.40 -12.03
C GLU A 60 -9.21 3.68 -11.04
N GLU A 61 -9.70 2.67 -10.35
CA GLU A 61 -10.75 2.85 -9.36
C GLU A 61 -10.21 3.62 -8.17
N SER A 62 -11.05 4.44 -7.60
CA SER A 62 -10.67 5.28 -6.48
C SER A 62 -10.89 4.57 -5.14
N VAL A 63 -10.10 4.92 -4.15
CA VAL A 63 -10.35 4.51 -2.78
C VAL A 63 -11.36 5.46 -2.18
N ASP A 64 -12.45 4.92 -1.64
CA ASP A 64 -13.43 5.75 -0.93
C ASP A 64 -13.00 5.89 0.53
N TRP A 65 -12.17 6.89 0.77
CA TRP A 65 -11.65 7.17 2.10
C TRP A 65 -12.75 7.46 3.13
N ARG A 66 -13.89 7.95 2.66
CA ARG A 66 -15.00 8.35 3.55
C ARG A 66 -15.65 7.18 4.25
N ASN A 67 -15.61 6.00 3.64
CA ASN A 67 -16.19 4.80 4.21
C ASN A 67 -15.24 4.04 5.14
N ILE A 68 -13.98 4.46 5.19
CA ILE A 68 -13.00 3.88 6.08
C ILE A 68 -13.00 4.66 7.40
N SER A 69 -13.08 3.95 8.51
CA SER A 69 -13.09 4.56 9.83
C SER A 69 -11.87 5.47 10.04
N ASN A 70 -12.10 6.64 10.64
CA ASN A 70 -11.01 7.56 10.96
C ASN A 70 -10.00 6.92 11.92
N ASP A 71 -10.48 6.10 12.84
CA ASP A 71 -9.59 5.39 13.76
C ASP A 71 -8.71 4.39 13.02
N THR A 72 -9.28 3.66 12.06
CA THR A 72 -8.53 2.72 11.23
C THR A 72 -7.45 3.44 10.42
N LEU A 73 -7.80 4.55 9.78
CA LEU A 73 -6.85 5.35 9.01
C LEU A 73 -5.75 5.92 9.90
N ARG A 74 -6.13 6.46 11.04
CA ARG A 74 -5.17 7.06 11.98
C ARG A 74 -4.18 6.05 12.49
N GLN A 75 -4.67 4.87 12.85
CA GLN A 75 -3.80 3.79 13.33
C GLN A 75 -2.85 3.32 12.22
N GLY A 76 -3.37 3.13 11.01
CA GLY A 76 -2.55 2.72 9.87
C GLY A 76 -1.45 3.74 9.56
N VAL A 77 -1.78 5.03 9.60
CA VAL A 77 -0.80 6.10 9.39
C VAL A 77 0.25 6.10 10.51
N ALA A 78 -0.18 6.00 11.76
CA ALA A 78 0.74 6.00 12.90
C ALA A 78 1.74 4.85 12.82
N ASP A 79 1.27 3.66 12.49
CA ASP A 79 2.12 2.48 12.36
C ASP A 79 3.11 2.64 11.20
N ALA A 80 2.66 3.19 10.08
CA ALA A 80 3.53 3.42 8.93
C ALA A 80 4.63 4.42 9.26
N LEU A 81 4.29 5.49 9.98
CA LEU A 81 5.28 6.50 10.38
C LEU A 81 6.38 5.90 11.27
N GLU A 82 6.04 4.86 12.01
CA GLU A 82 6.97 4.20 12.92
C GLU A 82 7.84 3.14 12.24
N HIS A 83 7.31 2.45 11.22
CA HIS A 83 7.94 1.24 10.69
C HIS A 83 8.39 1.33 9.23
N VAL A 84 7.79 2.19 8.41
CA VAL A 84 8.11 2.25 6.99
C VAL A 84 9.39 3.04 6.75
N VAL A 85 10.27 2.52 5.89
CA VAL A 85 11.53 3.17 5.50
C VAL A 85 11.38 3.84 4.14
N ARG A 86 10.78 3.13 3.17
CA ARG A 86 10.51 3.66 1.83
C ARG A 86 9.15 3.19 1.37
N CYS A 87 8.42 4.08 0.72
CA CYS A 87 7.12 3.75 0.13
C CYS A 87 7.11 4.17 -1.33
N ALA A 88 6.92 3.21 -2.22
CA ALA A 88 6.74 3.45 -3.65
C ALA A 88 5.27 3.28 -4.00
N VAL A 89 4.71 4.24 -4.73
CA VAL A 89 3.34 4.14 -5.26
C VAL A 89 3.43 4.15 -6.77
N VAL A 90 2.91 3.11 -7.40
CA VAL A 90 2.92 2.94 -8.86
C VAL A 90 1.51 3.14 -9.40
N GLY A 91 1.32 4.08 -10.31
CA GLY A 91 0.04 4.32 -10.94
C GLY A 91 -0.30 5.78 -11.10
N ASP A 92 -1.59 6.10 -11.07
CA ASP A 92 -2.11 7.43 -11.34
C ASP A 92 -1.59 8.46 -10.32
N PRO A 93 -1.09 9.63 -10.78
CA PRO A 93 -0.54 10.65 -9.88
C PRO A 93 -1.57 11.26 -8.92
N VAL A 94 -2.83 11.36 -9.33
CA VAL A 94 -3.89 11.88 -8.45
C VAL A 94 -4.11 10.93 -7.28
N TRP A 95 -4.09 9.64 -7.57
CA TRP A 95 -4.25 8.61 -6.58
C TRP A 95 -3.06 8.55 -5.61
N ALA A 96 -1.85 8.65 -6.15
CA ALA A 96 -0.65 8.71 -5.32
C ALA A 96 -0.68 9.93 -4.41
N SER A 97 -1.14 11.07 -4.92
CA SER A 97 -1.31 12.29 -4.14
C SER A 97 -2.35 12.09 -3.03
N SER A 98 -3.43 11.39 -3.31
CA SER A 98 -4.46 11.07 -2.31
C SER A 98 -3.87 10.27 -1.14
N ILE A 99 -3.04 9.29 -1.43
CA ILE A 99 -2.35 8.51 -0.39
C ILE A 99 -1.41 9.43 0.40
N ARG A 100 -0.63 10.24 -0.30
CA ARG A 100 0.36 11.13 0.34
C ARG A 100 -0.31 12.10 1.32
N HIS A 101 -1.50 12.58 0.98
CA HIS A 101 -2.23 13.53 1.82
C HIS A 101 -2.73 12.92 3.14
N ARG A 102 -2.75 11.60 3.27
CA ARG A 102 -3.10 10.96 4.54
C ARG A 102 -2.00 11.07 5.58
N PHE A 103 -0.80 11.47 5.16
CA PHE A 103 0.36 11.58 6.04
C PHE A 103 0.72 13.02 6.30
N PRO A 104 1.48 13.31 7.38
CA PRO A 104 1.96 14.67 7.65
C PRO A 104 2.84 15.20 6.52
N ALA A 105 2.96 16.52 6.45
CA ALA A 105 3.79 17.18 5.44
C ALA A 105 5.26 16.75 5.53
N THR A 106 5.76 16.54 6.75
CA THR A 106 7.11 16.03 6.96
C THR A 106 7.03 14.54 7.27
N LEU A 107 7.72 13.72 6.47
CA LEU A 107 7.74 12.26 6.63
C LEU A 107 9.07 11.78 7.18
N PRO A 108 9.05 10.78 8.07
CA PRO A 108 10.26 10.10 8.52
C PRO A 108 10.74 9.04 7.52
N PHE A 109 10.03 8.83 6.42
CA PHE A 109 10.40 7.85 5.39
C PHE A 109 10.34 8.48 4.01
N GLU A 110 10.96 7.84 3.03
CA GLU A 110 10.95 8.28 1.64
C GLU A 110 9.66 7.83 0.97
N PHE A 111 8.98 8.76 0.30
CA PHE A 111 7.77 8.48 -0.48
C PHE A 111 8.04 8.87 -1.91
N LYS A 112 7.84 7.94 -2.84
CA LYS A 112 8.09 8.19 -4.26
C LYS A 112 6.98 7.62 -5.13
N HIS A 113 6.53 8.46 -6.07
CA HIS A 113 5.53 8.06 -7.06
C HIS A 113 6.21 7.68 -8.38
N PHE A 114 5.69 6.62 -9.00
CA PHE A 114 6.11 6.16 -10.32
C PHE A 114 4.85 5.97 -11.18
N GLY A 115 4.90 6.41 -12.44
CA GLY A 115 3.81 6.11 -13.38
C GLY A 115 3.74 4.62 -13.67
N SER A 116 2.61 4.15 -14.18
CA SER A 116 2.41 2.72 -14.46
C SER A 116 3.46 2.17 -15.41
N GLU A 117 3.88 2.96 -16.38
CA GLU A 117 4.93 2.59 -17.35
C GLU A 117 6.32 2.58 -16.73
N ASP A 118 6.49 3.18 -15.56
CA ASP A 118 7.77 3.25 -14.84
C ASP A 118 7.84 2.25 -13.68
N GLU A 119 6.95 1.30 -13.62
CA GLU A 119 6.95 0.28 -12.57
C GLU A 119 8.32 -0.40 -12.41
N PRO A 120 9.04 -0.76 -13.47
CA PRO A 120 10.38 -1.36 -13.32
C PRO A 120 11.33 -0.49 -12.49
N SER A 121 11.23 0.83 -12.63
CA SER A 121 12.05 1.76 -11.85
C SER A 121 11.72 1.72 -10.37
N ALA A 122 10.44 1.51 -10.02
CA ALA A 122 10.02 1.36 -8.64
C ALA A 122 10.63 0.12 -7.99
N TRP A 123 10.58 -1.00 -8.70
CA TRP A 123 11.20 -2.24 -8.21
C TRP A 123 12.70 -2.09 -8.05
N GLN A 124 13.35 -1.43 -9.01
CA GLN A 124 14.78 -1.18 -8.96
C GLN A 124 15.14 -0.29 -7.75
N TRP A 125 14.34 0.74 -7.50
CA TRP A 125 14.54 1.63 -6.36
C TRP A 125 14.44 0.88 -5.02
N LEU A 126 13.55 -0.10 -4.95
CA LEU A 126 13.38 -0.93 -3.76
C LEU A 126 14.37 -2.11 -3.70
N GLY A 127 15.11 -2.35 -4.77
CA GLY A 127 16.05 -3.46 -4.83
C GLY A 127 15.38 -4.82 -4.76
N ALA A 128 14.24 -4.98 -5.43
CA ALA A 128 13.42 -6.18 -5.35
C ALA A 128 12.79 -6.52 -6.71
N ARG A 129 12.17 -7.69 -6.77
CA ARG A 129 11.40 -8.14 -7.92
C ARG A 129 10.28 -9.06 -7.49
N LEU A 130 9.28 -9.20 -8.34
CA LEU A 130 8.23 -10.20 -8.17
C LEU A 130 8.81 -11.60 -8.36
N VAL A 131 8.32 -12.53 -7.61
CA VAL A 131 8.69 -13.94 -7.74
C VAL A 131 7.53 -14.78 -8.27
#